data_c68a1d402c5afba2d8660d3b7ad1f814
#
_entry.id   c68a1d402c5afba2d8660d3b7ad1f814
#
_cell.length_a   1.000
_cell.length_b   1.000
_cell.length_c   1.000
_cell.angle_alpha   90.00
_cell.angle_beta   90.00
_cell.angle_gamma   90.00
#
_symmetry.space_group_name_H-M   'P 1'
#
loop_
_entity.id
_entity.type
_entity.pdbx_description
1 polymer ?
#
loop_
_entity_poly.entity_id
_entity_poly.type
_entity_poly.pdbx_seq_one_letter_code
_entity_poly.pdbx_strand_id
1 'polypeptide(L)'
;GKSTLLRCLSRADAEVGSYSFTTLSPNFGVMRFGPDGHMFSQDDRNEHEMQRLTVADMPGIIKDASKNKGLGHEFLRHIERCSMLVYVIDFGPTNPRPSSEVLILNRELEQYRPGLIDRVALVAANKADLLGGTHNPYTEEDAREKLLRFRQDVDMIFEPRSVPVIPISAKHQLNIDRMAKHLQSRCTL
;
A
#
# COMPACT_ATOMS: atom_id res chain seq x y z
N GLY A 1 -3.66 7.67 -5.52
CA GLY A 1 -4.32 6.39 -5.22
C GLY A 1 -4.23 5.97 -3.76
N LYS A 2 -3.20 6.40 -3.00
CA LYS A 2 -2.99 6.01 -1.59
C LYS A 2 -4.16 6.43 -0.69
N SER A 3 -4.56 7.70 -0.72
CA SER A 3 -5.64 8.20 0.14
C SER A 3 -7.01 7.60 -0.21
N THR A 4 -7.22 7.22 -1.48
CA THR A 4 -8.41 6.46 -1.88
C THR A 4 -8.37 5.05 -1.27
N LEU A 5 -7.19 4.40 -1.34
CA LEU A 5 -7.00 3.09 -0.74
C LEU A 5 -7.19 3.12 0.78
N LEU A 6 -6.64 4.13 1.47
CA LEU A 6 -6.83 4.30 2.90
C LEU A 6 -8.33 4.37 3.26
N ARG A 7 -9.11 5.18 2.53
CA ARG A 7 -10.56 5.28 2.73
C ARG A 7 -11.28 3.94 2.53
N CYS A 8 -10.86 3.15 1.55
CA CYS A 8 -11.43 1.82 1.32
C CYS A 8 -11.09 0.84 2.45
N LEU A 9 -9.86 0.90 2.97
CA LEU A 9 -9.40 0.02 4.04
C LEU A 9 -9.99 0.40 5.41
N SER A 10 -10.19 1.69 5.67
CA SER A 10 -10.77 2.18 6.93
C SER A 10 -12.30 2.22 6.93
N ARG A 11 -12.94 1.92 5.79
CA ARG A 11 -14.40 1.95 5.62
C ARG A 11 -15.06 3.18 6.28
N ALA A 12 -14.49 4.36 6.04
CA ALA A 12 -14.90 5.68 6.51
C ALA A 12 -14.43 6.13 7.90
N ASP A 13 -13.77 5.32 8.69
CA ASP A 13 -13.09 5.77 9.93
C ASP A 13 -11.69 6.35 9.64
N ALA A 14 -11.59 7.23 8.66
CA ALA A 14 -10.36 7.99 8.46
C ALA A 14 -10.34 9.13 9.49
N GLU A 15 -9.78 8.87 10.65
CA GLU A 15 -9.45 9.92 11.60
C GLU A 15 -8.26 10.72 11.05
N VAL A 16 -8.48 12.01 10.84
CA VAL A 16 -7.38 12.96 10.63
C VAL A 16 -6.72 13.17 11.97
N GLY A 17 -5.72 12.36 12.29
CA GLY A 17 -4.93 12.53 13.49
C GLY A 17 -4.00 13.72 13.33
N SER A 18 -4.39 14.86 13.85
CA SER A 18 -3.49 16.00 14.00
C SER A 18 -2.56 15.73 15.20
N TYR A 19 -1.39 15.22 14.92
CA TYR A 19 -0.32 15.27 15.92
C TYR A 19 0.26 16.68 15.93
N SER A 20 0.23 17.33 17.09
CA SER A 20 0.58 18.74 17.31
C SER A 20 2.05 19.11 17.01
N PHE A 21 2.85 18.18 16.48
CA PHE A 21 4.26 18.38 16.17
C PHE A 21 4.65 18.09 14.72
N THR A 22 3.67 17.92 13.80
CA THR A 22 3.97 17.69 12.38
C THR A 22 3.29 18.72 11.50
N THR A 23 4.06 19.35 10.62
CA THR A 23 3.56 20.30 9.62
C THR A 23 2.77 19.59 8.50
N LEU A 24 2.93 18.27 8.37
CA LEU A 24 2.18 17.39 7.48
C LEU A 24 1.61 16.25 8.32
N SER A 25 0.33 16.33 8.65
CA SER A 25 -0.36 15.27 9.38
C SER A 25 -0.64 14.08 8.46
N PRO A 26 -0.09 12.88 8.72
CA PRO A 26 -0.49 11.70 7.99
C PRO A 26 -1.96 11.37 8.29
N ASN A 27 -2.70 10.96 7.26
CA ASN A 27 -4.04 10.44 7.46
C ASN A 27 -3.95 9.00 7.99
N PHE A 28 -4.71 8.70 9.03
CA PHE A 28 -4.78 7.36 9.60
C PHE A 28 -6.15 6.74 9.33
N GLY A 29 -6.17 5.44 9.18
CA GLY A 29 -7.37 4.64 9.13
C GLY A 29 -7.19 3.38 9.98
N VAL A 30 -8.29 2.80 10.43
CA VAL A 30 -8.29 1.56 11.21
C VAL A 30 -9.03 0.48 10.44
N MET A 31 -8.34 -0.60 10.12
CA MET A 31 -8.96 -1.84 9.65
C MET A 31 -9.36 -2.68 10.85
N ARG A 32 -10.58 -3.19 10.87
CA ARG A 32 -11.10 -4.07 11.90
C ARG A 32 -11.41 -5.44 11.31
N PHE A 33 -10.96 -6.49 11.98
CA PHE A 33 -11.14 -7.86 11.52
C PHE A 33 -11.84 -8.70 12.59
N GLY A 34 -12.76 -9.54 12.17
CA GLY A 34 -13.37 -10.54 13.02
C GLY A 34 -12.48 -11.77 13.24
N PRO A 35 -12.95 -12.70 14.11
CA PRO A 35 -12.24 -13.95 14.38
C PRO A 35 -12.02 -14.82 13.13
N ASP A 36 -12.89 -14.69 12.14
CA ASP A 36 -12.83 -15.39 10.86
C ASP A 36 -11.95 -14.69 9.80
N GLY A 37 -11.32 -13.56 10.16
CA GLY A 37 -10.49 -12.76 9.27
C GLY A 37 -11.27 -11.91 8.27
N HIS A 38 -12.60 -11.79 8.43
CA HIS A 38 -13.38 -10.84 7.65
C HIS A 38 -13.16 -9.41 8.13
N MET A 39 -13.02 -8.48 7.19
CA MET A 39 -12.94 -7.05 7.48
C MET A 39 -14.34 -6.51 7.76
N PHE A 40 -14.57 -6.02 8.97
CA PHE A 40 -15.87 -5.47 9.37
C PHE A 40 -16.17 -4.11 8.76
N SER A 41 -17.48 -3.85 8.56
CA SER A 41 -18.02 -2.51 8.32
C SER A 41 -18.37 -1.82 9.65
N GLN A 42 -18.60 -0.49 9.62
CA GLN A 42 -18.96 0.31 10.81
C GLN A 42 -20.23 -0.17 11.54
N ASP A 43 -21.12 -0.86 10.83
CA ASP A 43 -22.43 -1.31 11.37
C ASP A 43 -22.33 -2.59 12.20
N ASP A 44 -21.21 -3.29 12.16
CA ASP A 44 -21.00 -4.52 12.91
C ASP A 44 -20.61 -4.21 14.37
N ARG A 45 -21.63 -4.16 15.25
CA ARG A 45 -21.51 -3.75 16.66
C ARG A 45 -20.91 -4.79 17.63
N ASN A 46 -20.44 -5.92 17.13
CA ASN A 46 -19.85 -6.97 17.98
C ASN A 46 -18.39 -6.61 18.32
N GLU A 47 -18.19 -5.82 19.36
CA GLU A 47 -16.87 -5.32 19.81
C GLU A 47 -15.99 -6.38 20.51
N HIS A 48 -16.46 -7.59 20.73
CA HIS A 48 -15.72 -8.60 21.46
C HIS A 48 -14.84 -9.41 20.50
N GLU A 49 -13.52 -9.22 20.60
CA GLU A 49 -12.46 -9.93 19.88
C GLU A 49 -12.12 -9.41 18.46
N MET A 50 -12.10 -8.10 18.24
CA MET A 50 -11.66 -7.54 16.99
C MET A 50 -10.15 -7.29 16.96
N GLN A 51 -9.47 -7.87 15.97
CA GLN A 51 -8.12 -7.45 15.65
C GLN A 51 -8.17 -6.11 14.91
N ARG A 52 -7.35 -5.15 15.34
CA ARG A 52 -7.27 -3.81 14.76
C ARG A 52 -5.90 -3.59 14.14
N LEU A 53 -5.87 -3.14 12.89
CA LEU A 53 -4.66 -2.68 12.22
C LEU A 53 -4.79 -1.20 11.89
N THR A 54 -3.88 -0.39 12.41
CA THR A 54 -3.81 1.03 12.05
C THR A 54 -3.00 1.18 10.77
N VAL A 55 -3.55 1.86 9.80
CA VAL A 55 -2.94 2.17 8.50
C VAL A 55 -2.71 3.66 8.39
N ALA A 56 -1.52 4.06 7.99
CA ALA A 56 -1.17 5.45 7.75
C ALA A 56 -0.98 5.70 6.24
N ASP A 57 -1.65 6.73 5.70
CA ASP A 57 -1.32 7.24 4.37
C ASP A 57 -0.07 8.11 4.49
N MET A 58 1.04 7.54 4.09
CA MET A 58 2.29 8.27 4.06
C MET A 58 2.32 9.11 2.77
N PRO A 59 2.44 10.46 2.86
CA PRO A 59 2.62 11.30 1.69
C PRO A 59 3.75 10.72 0.83
N GLY A 60 3.56 10.69 -0.49
CA GLY A 60 4.49 9.99 -1.38
C GLY A 60 5.92 10.39 -1.09
N ILE A 61 6.79 9.41 -0.97
CA ILE A 61 8.24 9.62 -0.99
C ILE A 61 8.50 10.21 -2.37
N ILE A 62 8.65 11.52 -2.43
CA ILE A 62 8.79 12.27 -3.67
C ILE A 62 10.29 12.36 -3.95
N LYS A 63 10.66 12.21 -5.23
CA LYS A 63 11.99 12.57 -5.72
C LYS A 63 12.45 13.84 -5.01
N ASP A 64 13.60 13.77 -4.30
CA ASP A 64 14.22 14.87 -3.55
C ASP A 64 13.75 15.11 -2.10
N ALA A 65 12.97 14.23 -1.46
CA ALA A 65 12.69 14.32 -0.02
C ALA A 65 14.00 14.28 0.82
N SER A 66 15.02 13.59 0.32
CA SER A 66 16.36 13.55 0.93
C SER A 66 17.13 14.87 0.81
N LYS A 67 16.77 15.74 -0.13
CA LYS A 67 17.44 17.04 -0.35
C LYS A 67 16.78 18.19 0.43
N ASN A 68 15.50 18.06 0.81
CA ASN A 68 14.78 19.05 1.62
C ASN A 68 14.99 18.78 3.10
N LYS A 69 16.02 19.37 3.66
CA LYS A 69 16.57 19.17 5.02
C LYS A 69 15.61 19.41 6.22
N GLY A 70 14.36 19.75 6.03
CA GLY A 70 13.43 20.04 7.14
C GLY A 70 12.21 19.13 7.20
N LEU A 71 11.55 18.90 6.08
CA LEU A 71 10.26 18.17 6.01
C LEU A 71 10.43 16.64 5.90
N GLY A 72 11.57 16.18 5.36
CA GLY A 72 11.82 14.75 5.15
C GLY A 72 12.07 13.96 6.43
N HIS A 73 12.75 14.53 7.42
CA HIS A 73 13.17 13.80 8.63
C HIS A 73 12.02 13.50 9.60
N GLU A 74 11.06 14.40 9.77
CA GLU A 74 9.92 14.16 10.65
C GLU A 74 8.98 13.09 10.07
N PHE A 75 8.76 13.17 8.76
CA PHE A 75 7.96 12.21 8.01
C PHE A 75 8.54 10.79 8.10
N LEU A 76 9.83 10.66 7.94
CA LEU A 76 10.52 9.37 7.93
C LEU A 76 10.52 8.70 9.32
N ARG A 77 10.42 9.47 10.43
CA ARG A 77 10.20 8.91 11.78
C ARG A 77 8.90 8.13 11.91
N HIS A 78 7.86 8.48 11.15
CA HIS A 78 6.60 7.71 11.14
C HIS A 78 6.80 6.35 10.46
N ILE A 79 7.58 6.27 9.38
CA ILE A 79 7.91 5.01 8.72
C ILE A 79 8.66 4.07 9.66
N GLU A 80 9.55 4.60 10.48
CA GLU A 80 10.30 3.80 11.46
C GLU A 80 9.41 3.08 12.50
N ARG A 81 8.25 3.65 12.78
CA ARG A 81 7.28 3.08 13.73
C ARG A 81 6.34 2.05 13.08
N CYS A 82 6.29 2.01 11.75
CA CYS A 82 5.46 1.03 11.06
C CYS A 82 6.10 -0.36 11.15
N SER A 83 5.33 -1.36 11.55
CA SER A 83 5.74 -2.76 11.52
C SER A 83 5.83 -3.30 10.10
N MET A 84 4.97 -2.80 9.21
CA MET A 84 4.89 -3.22 7.82
C MET A 84 4.76 -2.00 6.89
N LEU A 85 5.26 -2.15 5.67
CA LEU A 85 5.12 -1.18 4.60
C LEU A 85 4.36 -1.81 3.43
N VAL A 86 3.52 -1.02 2.78
CA VAL A 86 2.80 -1.39 1.56
C VAL A 86 3.16 -0.41 0.46
N TYR A 87 3.72 -0.91 -0.62
CA TYR A 87 3.93 -0.09 -1.81
C TYR A 87 2.64 -0.01 -2.62
N VAL A 88 2.21 1.18 -2.96
CA VAL A 88 1.04 1.42 -3.80
C VAL A 88 1.51 1.99 -5.13
N ILE A 89 1.57 1.15 -6.13
CA ILE A 89 2.12 1.46 -7.45
C ILE A 89 0.98 1.69 -8.44
N ASP A 90 1.10 2.71 -9.27
CA ASP A 90 0.18 2.92 -10.39
C ASP A 90 0.39 1.82 -11.44
N PHE A 91 -0.61 0.97 -11.61
CA PHE A 91 -0.56 -0.14 -12.56
C PHE A 91 -1.38 0.15 -13.83
N GLY A 92 -1.92 1.35 -13.95
CA GLY A 92 -2.72 1.78 -15.11
C GLY A 92 -1.93 1.79 -16.43
N PRO A 93 -2.63 2.03 -17.56
CA PRO A 93 -2.03 2.01 -18.89
C PRO A 93 -0.99 3.12 -19.10
N THR A 94 -1.11 4.22 -18.36
CA THR A 94 -0.19 5.37 -18.45
C THR A 94 1.17 5.11 -17.79
N ASN A 95 1.30 4.03 -17.02
CA ASN A 95 2.57 3.61 -16.43
C ASN A 95 3.11 2.34 -17.13
N PRO A 96 4.01 2.48 -18.09
CA PRO A 96 4.52 1.34 -18.85
C PRO A 96 5.53 0.49 -18.06
N ARG A 97 6.15 1.06 -17.02
CA ARG A 97 7.21 0.40 -16.22
C ARG A 97 6.97 0.55 -14.72
N PRO A 98 5.96 -0.12 -14.15
CA PRO A 98 5.64 0.00 -12.72
C PRO A 98 6.78 -0.48 -11.81
N SER A 99 7.62 -1.40 -12.26
CA SER A 99 8.78 -1.89 -11.52
C SER A 99 9.83 -0.79 -11.27
N SER A 100 9.94 0.21 -12.13
CA SER A 100 10.85 1.34 -11.91
C SER A 100 10.46 2.17 -10.68
N GLU A 101 9.18 2.30 -10.37
CA GLU A 101 8.72 2.97 -9.15
C GLU A 101 9.09 2.19 -7.89
N VAL A 102 9.01 0.85 -7.95
CA VAL A 102 9.45 -0.02 -6.84
C VAL A 102 10.94 0.18 -6.56
N LEU A 103 11.77 0.21 -7.62
CA LEU A 103 13.20 0.46 -7.47
C LEU A 103 13.52 1.84 -6.87
N ILE A 104 12.78 2.87 -7.28
CA ILE A 104 12.94 4.22 -6.73
C ILE A 104 12.60 4.21 -5.24
N LEU A 105 11.46 3.64 -4.86
CA LEU A 105 11.04 3.54 -3.46
C LEU A 105 12.04 2.77 -2.61
N ASN A 106 12.57 1.65 -3.10
CA ASN A 106 13.60 0.88 -2.39
C ASN A 106 14.86 1.72 -2.15
N ARG A 107 15.34 2.42 -3.17
CA ARG A 107 16.52 3.28 -3.03
C ARG A 107 16.30 4.40 -2.03
N GLU A 108 15.16 5.05 -2.05
CA GLU A 108 14.83 6.13 -1.13
C GLU A 108 14.74 5.64 0.32
N LEU A 109 14.11 4.47 0.56
CA LEU A 109 14.04 3.87 1.88
C LEU A 109 15.42 3.44 2.40
N GLU A 110 16.24 2.80 1.57
CA GLU A 110 17.59 2.39 1.95
C GLU A 110 18.53 3.57 2.22
N GLN A 111 18.42 4.64 1.44
CA GLN A 111 19.19 5.87 1.67
C GLN A 111 18.81 6.55 2.99
N TYR A 112 17.52 6.43 3.38
CA TYR A 112 17.08 6.98 4.63
C TYR A 112 17.51 6.13 5.82
N ARG A 113 17.21 4.83 5.78
CA ARG A 113 17.59 3.87 6.82
C ARG A 113 17.72 2.47 6.22
N PRO A 114 18.93 1.91 6.22
CA PRO A 114 19.15 0.54 5.79
C PRO A 114 18.24 -0.45 6.54
N GLY A 115 17.70 -1.42 5.81
CA GLY A 115 16.84 -2.46 6.35
C GLY A 115 15.35 -2.10 6.43
N LEU A 116 14.92 -0.88 6.07
CA LEU A 116 13.49 -0.57 6.01
C LEU A 116 12.75 -1.33 4.90
N ILE A 117 13.45 -1.66 3.82
CA ILE A 117 12.86 -2.46 2.73
C ILE A 117 12.42 -3.84 3.22
N ASP A 118 13.01 -4.37 4.30
CA ASP A 118 12.64 -5.66 4.87
C ASP A 118 11.24 -5.68 5.45
N ARG A 119 10.68 -4.51 5.75
CA ARG A 119 9.31 -4.35 6.23
C ARG A 119 8.28 -4.30 5.11
N VAL A 120 8.70 -4.31 3.84
CA VAL A 120 7.74 -4.33 2.72
C VAL A 120 7.01 -5.66 2.73
N ALA A 121 5.72 -5.62 3.04
CA ALA A 121 4.86 -6.80 3.18
C ALA A 121 4.18 -7.18 1.87
N LEU A 122 3.86 -6.19 1.02
CA LEU A 122 3.29 -6.41 -0.30
C LEU A 122 3.43 -5.18 -1.21
N VAL A 123 3.28 -5.42 -2.51
CA VAL A 123 3.13 -4.38 -3.55
C VAL A 123 1.70 -4.42 -4.06
N ALA A 124 0.95 -3.34 -3.83
CA ALA A 124 -0.40 -3.16 -4.36
C ALA A 124 -0.32 -2.52 -5.75
N ALA A 125 -0.60 -3.30 -6.79
CA ALA A 125 -0.69 -2.82 -8.17
C ALA A 125 -2.07 -2.17 -8.37
N ASN A 126 -2.17 -0.86 -8.08
CA ASN A 126 -3.43 -0.12 -8.06
C ASN A 126 -3.83 0.37 -9.45
N LYS A 127 -5.11 0.61 -9.65
CA LYS A 127 -5.76 0.95 -10.92
C LYS A 127 -5.77 -0.21 -11.93
N ALA A 128 -5.79 -1.45 -11.43
CA ALA A 128 -5.88 -2.64 -12.28
C ALA A 128 -7.18 -2.71 -13.09
N ASP A 129 -8.22 -1.99 -12.66
CA ASP A 129 -9.48 -1.80 -13.38
C ASP A 129 -9.32 -1.10 -14.74
N LEU A 130 -8.24 -0.37 -14.92
CA LEU A 130 -7.95 0.32 -16.19
C LEU A 130 -7.25 -0.58 -17.22
N LEU A 131 -6.97 -1.83 -16.89
CA LEU A 131 -6.39 -2.82 -17.78
C LEU A 131 -7.42 -3.92 -18.03
N GLY A 132 -7.79 -4.09 -19.30
CA GLY A 132 -8.86 -5.01 -19.70
C GLY A 132 -10.25 -4.37 -19.62
N GLY A 133 -11.18 -4.88 -20.41
CA GLY A 133 -12.56 -4.42 -20.50
C GLY A 133 -12.91 -3.81 -21.85
N THR A 134 -14.21 -3.70 -22.11
CA THR A 134 -14.78 -3.40 -23.45
C THR A 134 -14.44 -2.02 -24.02
N HIS A 135 -13.94 -1.11 -23.20
CA HIS A 135 -13.60 0.27 -23.61
C HIS A 135 -12.10 0.59 -23.49
N ASN A 136 -11.26 -0.44 -23.29
CA ASN A 136 -9.83 -0.26 -23.09
C ASN A 136 -9.08 -0.86 -24.30
N PRO A 137 -8.04 -0.20 -24.85
CA PRO A 137 -7.19 -0.76 -25.89
C PRO A 137 -6.38 -1.99 -25.44
N TYR A 138 -6.30 -2.22 -24.10
CA TYR A 138 -5.63 -3.39 -23.55
C TYR A 138 -6.60 -4.56 -23.43
N THR A 139 -6.23 -5.70 -24.00
CA THR A 139 -6.96 -6.95 -23.84
C THR A 139 -6.74 -7.53 -22.42
N GLU A 140 -7.57 -8.51 -22.02
CA GLU A 140 -7.32 -9.24 -20.78
C GLU A 140 -5.97 -9.96 -20.80
N GLU A 141 -5.53 -10.40 -21.96
CA GLU A 141 -4.24 -11.08 -22.15
C GLU A 141 -3.08 -10.12 -21.94
N ASP A 142 -3.14 -8.90 -22.50
CA ASP A 142 -2.16 -7.84 -22.24
C ASP A 142 -2.06 -7.49 -20.75
N ALA A 143 -3.21 -7.44 -20.07
CA ALA A 143 -3.27 -7.15 -18.64
C ALA A 143 -2.61 -8.26 -17.81
N ARG A 144 -2.85 -9.53 -18.18
CA ARG A 144 -2.23 -10.70 -17.53
C ARG A 144 -0.73 -10.74 -17.77
N GLU A 145 -0.30 -10.50 -19.01
CA GLU A 145 1.13 -10.47 -19.35
C GLU A 145 1.86 -9.34 -18.60
N LYS A 146 1.29 -8.14 -18.59
CA LYS A 146 1.82 -7.01 -17.82
C LYS A 146 1.95 -7.36 -16.34
N LEU A 147 0.94 -8.02 -15.74
CA LEU A 147 0.98 -8.42 -14.34
C LEU A 147 2.04 -9.49 -14.09
N LEU A 148 2.18 -10.46 -14.99
CA LEU A 148 3.18 -11.52 -14.85
C LEU A 148 4.60 -10.93 -14.89
N ARG A 149 4.89 -10.07 -15.86
CA ARG A 149 6.17 -9.37 -15.95
C ARG A 149 6.45 -8.54 -14.70
N PHE A 150 5.44 -7.79 -14.24
CA PHE A 150 5.61 -6.96 -13.05
C PHE A 150 5.90 -7.80 -11.79
N ARG A 151 5.27 -8.98 -11.64
CA ARG A 151 5.57 -9.92 -10.55
C ARG A 151 7.00 -10.44 -10.61
N GLN A 152 7.46 -10.85 -11.79
CA GLN A 152 8.83 -11.31 -12.00
C GLN A 152 9.85 -10.20 -11.65
N ASP A 153 9.59 -8.97 -12.09
CA ASP A 153 10.44 -7.83 -11.74
C ASP A 153 10.50 -7.61 -10.23
N VAL A 154 9.34 -7.65 -9.55
CA VAL A 154 9.26 -7.47 -8.09
C VAL A 154 9.99 -8.60 -7.36
N ASP A 155 9.84 -9.84 -7.80
CA ASP A 155 10.55 -10.97 -7.19
C ASP A 155 12.08 -10.80 -7.33
N MET A 156 12.58 -10.37 -8.49
CA MET A 156 14.00 -10.05 -8.68
C MET A 156 14.47 -8.87 -7.82
N ILE A 157 13.64 -7.84 -7.66
CA ILE A 157 13.99 -6.64 -6.87
C ILE A 157 14.13 -6.97 -5.38
N PHE A 158 13.33 -7.90 -4.87
CA PHE A 158 13.31 -8.25 -3.44
C PHE A 158 14.08 -9.53 -3.10
N GLU A 159 14.71 -10.20 -4.08
CA GLU A 159 15.48 -11.42 -3.82
C GLU A 159 16.47 -11.24 -2.63
N PRO A 160 16.60 -12.24 -1.73
CA PRO A 160 15.98 -13.57 -1.73
C PRO A 160 14.55 -13.64 -1.14
N ARG A 161 13.94 -12.53 -0.78
CA ARG A 161 12.59 -12.46 -0.22
C ARG A 161 11.56 -12.47 -1.35
N SER A 162 10.45 -13.17 -1.15
CA SER A 162 9.27 -13.02 -2.01
C SER A 162 8.31 -11.99 -1.42
N VAL A 163 8.02 -10.95 -2.20
CA VAL A 163 7.06 -9.90 -1.84
C VAL A 163 5.87 -10.01 -2.80
N PRO A 164 4.67 -10.35 -2.32
CA PRO A 164 3.53 -10.57 -3.20
C PRO A 164 3.07 -9.29 -3.89
N VAL A 165 2.68 -9.42 -5.16
CA VAL A 165 2.03 -8.38 -5.94
C VAL A 165 0.54 -8.68 -6.02
N ILE A 166 -0.30 -7.79 -5.48
CA ILE A 166 -1.76 -7.90 -5.52
C ILE A 166 -2.32 -6.81 -6.43
N PRO A 167 -2.94 -7.16 -7.58
CA PRO A 167 -3.64 -6.19 -8.41
C PRO A 167 -4.92 -5.76 -7.69
N ILE A 168 -5.09 -4.45 -7.53
CA ILE A 168 -6.25 -3.85 -6.85
C ILE A 168 -6.84 -2.70 -7.66
N SER A 169 -8.08 -2.37 -7.37
CA SER A 169 -8.65 -1.06 -7.68
C SER A 169 -9.19 -0.42 -6.43
N ALA A 170 -8.50 0.59 -5.94
CA ALA A 170 -9.00 1.36 -4.80
C ALA A 170 -10.29 2.13 -5.14
N LYS A 171 -10.48 2.52 -6.40
CA LYS A 171 -11.67 3.22 -6.85
C LYS A 171 -12.92 2.33 -6.85
N HIS A 172 -12.77 1.08 -7.31
CA HIS A 172 -13.86 0.11 -7.47
C HIS A 172 -13.83 -0.98 -6.40
N GLN A 173 -13.01 -0.83 -5.36
CA GLN A 173 -12.86 -1.76 -4.23
C GLN A 173 -12.52 -3.22 -4.64
N LEU A 174 -11.89 -3.40 -5.81
CA LEU A 174 -11.52 -4.73 -6.29
C LEU A 174 -10.29 -5.26 -5.53
N ASN A 175 -10.35 -6.49 -5.05
CA ASN A 175 -9.31 -7.20 -4.32
C ASN A 175 -8.84 -6.53 -3.01
N ILE A 176 -9.61 -5.57 -2.46
CA ILE A 176 -9.28 -4.90 -1.20
C ILE A 176 -9.33 -5.89 -0.04
N ASP A 177 -10.35 -6.75 0.04
CA ASP A 177 -10.46 -7.78 1.10
C ASP A 177 -9.30 -8.79 1.03
N ARG A 178 -8.88 -9.18 -0.19
CA ARG A 178 -7.72 -10.06 -0.37
C ARG A 178 -6.43 -9.42 0.16
N MET A 179 -6.25 -8.14 -0.13
CA MET A 179 -5.11 -7.36 0.37
C MET A 179 -5.16 -7.25 1.89
N ALA A 180 -6.33 -6.91 2.45
CA ALA A 180 -6.53 -6.76 3.89
C ALA A 180 -6.24 -8.07 4.65
N LYS A 181 -6.74 -9.21 4.16
CA LYS A 181 -6.47 -10.55 4.72
C LYS A 181 -4.98 -10.87 4.70
N HIS A 182 -4.27 -10.53 3.62
CA HIS A 182 -2.83 -10.74 3.56
C HIS A 182 -2.08 -9.92 4.61
N LEU A 183 -2.46 -8.65 4.83
CA LEU A 183 -1.87 -7.80 5.86
C LEU A 183 -2.17 -8.33 7.27
N GLN A 184 -3.40 -8.77 7.52
CA GLN A 184 -3.81 -9.38 8.78
C GLN A 184 -2.95 -10.60 9.12
N SER A 185 -2.79 -11.53 8.19
CA SER A 185 -2.01 -12.76 8.42
C SER A 185 -0.54 -12.50 8.76
N ARG A 186 0.01 -11.36 8.32
CA ARG A 186 1.38 -10.94 8.63
C ARG A 186 1.53 -10.26 10.00
N CYS A 187 0.44 -9.78 10.58
CA CYS A 187 0.45 -9.17 11.92
C CYS A 187 0.26 -10.19 13.05
N THR A 188 -0.16 -11.41 12.73
CA THR A 188 -0.43 -12.47 13.72
C THR A 188 0.80 -13.33 14.01
N LEU A 189 1.92 -13.05 13.36
CA LEU A 189 3.24 -13.67 13.55
C LEU A 189 4.17 -12.75 14.34
#